data_25d63a9a7bd9b4c404acb8c8d291ecb0
#
_entry.id   25d63a9a7bd9b4c404acb8c8d291ecb0
#
_cell.length_a   1.000
_cell.length_b   1.000
_cell.length_c   1.000
_cell.angle_alpha   90.00
_cell.angle_beta   90.00
_cell.angle_gamma   90.00
#
_symmetry.space_group_name_H-M   'P 1'
#
loop_
_entity.id
_entity.type
_entity.pdbx_description
1 polymer ?
#
loop_
_entity_poly.entity_id
_entity_poly.type
_entity_poly.pdbx_seq_one_letter_code
_entity_poly.pdbx_strand_id
1 'polypeptide(L)'
;MDFDFWGHQLVIHEVSGHGPAGHNPVDGERVPVPHFGVVLEMNDWRTLRDRLIAQDLTFEIEPTVRFEGEAGEQATMFFFDPAGNALEFKAMRDPAALFAR
;
A
#
# COMPACT_ATOMS: atom_id res chain seq x y z
N MET A 1 -6.33 -0.02 -12.39
CA MET A 1 -7.15 1.18 -12.61
C MET A 1 -7.32 1.94 -11.31
N ASP A 2 -7.00 3.21 -11.35
CA ASP A 2 -6.98 4.04 -10.16
C ASP A 2 -8.07 5.10 -10.23
N PHE A 3 -8.77 5.30 -9.14
CA PHE A 3 -9.83 6.30 -9.03
C PHE A 3 -9.53 7.28 -7.90
N ASP A 4 -9.93 8.52 -8.08
CA ASP A 4 -9.96 9.48 -7.00
C ASP A 4 -11.23 9.24 -6.18
N PHE A 5 -11.05 8.89 -4.91
CA PHE A 5 -12.14 8.57 -4.00
C PHE A 5 -12.09 9.53 -2.80
N TRP A 6 -12.69 10.71 -2.98
CA TRP A 6 -12.71 11.80 -1.97
C TRP A 6 -11.31 12.15 -1.47
N GLY A 7 -10.37 12.35 -2.40
CA GLY A 7 -8.99 12.65 -2.06
C GLY A 7 -8.14 11.42 -1.72
N HIS A 8 -8.76 10.25 -1.67
CA HIS A 8 -8.05 8.98 -1.51
C HIS A 8 -7.99 8.27 -2.85
N GLN A 9 -7.05 7.36 -2.98
CA GLN A 9 -6.93 6.54 -4.18
C GLN A 9 -7.71 5.24 -3.98
N LEU A 10 -8.61 4.94 -4.91
CA LEU A 10 -9.25 3.63 -5.01
C LEU A 10 -8.62 2.89 -6.18
N VAL A 11 -8.08 1.71 -5.93
CA VAL A 11 -7.43 0.89 -6.94
C VAL A 11 -8.24 -0.35 -7.18
N ILE A 12 -8.50 -0.65 -8.45
CA ILE A 12 -9.21 -1.85 -8.86
C ILE A 12 -8.26 -2.71 -9.70
N HIS A 13 -8.17 -3.98 -9.33
CA HIS A 13 -7.40 -4.97 -10.08
C HIS A 13 -8.34 -5.99 -10.70
N GLU A 14 -8.09 -6.32 -11.96
CA GLU A 14 -8.76 -7.43 -12.59
C GLU A 14 -8.00 -8.70 -12.28
N VAL A 15 -8.70 -9.71 -11.73
CA VAL A 15 -8.09 -10.96 -11.32
C VAL A 15 -8.81 -12.11 -11.99
N SER A 16 -8.06 -13.05 -12.53
CA SER A 16 -8.60 -14.29 -13.06
C SER A 16 -8.88 -15.27 -11.92
N GLY A 17 -10.07 -15.79 -11.88
CA GLY A 17 -10.47 -16.72 -10.82
C GLY A 17 -10.90 -15.99 -9.55
N HIS A 18 -11.78 -16.63 -8.81
CA HIS A 18 -12.31 -16.08 -7.58
C HIS A 18 -11.70 -16.81 -6.41
N GLY A 19 -10.91 -16.10 -5.64
CA GLY A 19 -10.41 -16.60 -4.39
C GLY A 19 -10.21 -15.42 -3.46
N PRO A 20 -10.37 -15.63 -2.17
CA PRO A 20 -9.95 -14.62 -1.22
C PRO A 20 -8.43 -14.51 -1.32
N ALA A 21 -7.92 -13.31 -1.34
CA ALA A 21 -6.50 -13.01 -1.21
C ALA A 21 -5.58 -13.68 -2.24
N GLY A 22 -5.85 -13.47 -3.53
CA GLY A 22 -4.84 -13.68 -4.56
C GLY A 22 -3.71 -12.67 -4.41
N HIS A 23 -2.65 -12.86 -5.17
CA HIS A 23 -1.50 -11.95 -5.18
C HIS A 23 -1.15 -11.55 -6.59
N ASN A 24 -0.81 -10.29 -6.79
CA ASN A 24 -0.25 -9.79 -8.06
C ASN A 24 1.21 -9.42 -7.84
N PRO A 25 2.11 -9.79 -8.76
CA PRO A 25 3.47 -9.28 -8.71
C PRO A 25 3.48 -7.80 -9.08
N VAL A 26 4.08 -6.99 -8.23
CA VAL A 26 4.30 -5.57 -8.47
C VAL A 26 5.72 -5.26 -8.03
N ASP A 27 6.55 -4.82 -8.94
CA ASP A 27 7.94 -4.44 -8.65
C ASP A 27 8.69 -5.53 -7.87
N GLY A 28 8.50 -6.78 -8.27
CA GLY A 28 9.13 -7.93 -7.61
C GLY A 28 8.45 -8.39 -6.33
N GLU A 29 7.43 -7.69 -5.86
CA GLU A 29 6.69 -8.04 -4.67
C GLU A 29 5.40 -8.78 -5.00
N ARG A 30 4.96 -9.66 -4.11
CA ARG A 30 3.67 -10.34 -4.23
C ARG A 30 2.63 -9.54 -3.47
N VAL A 31 1.87 -8.74 -4.20
CA VAL A 31 0.88 -7.83 -3.60
C VAL A 31 -0.44 -8.58 -3.36
N PRO A 32 -0.98 -8.56 -2.13
CA PRO A 32 -2.28 -9.17 -1.84
C PRO A 32 -3.40 -8.52 -2.69
N VAL A 33 -4.32 -9.34 -3.16
CA VAL A 33 -5.50 -8.89 -3.93
C VAL A 33 -6.71 -9.70 -3.47
N PRO A 34 -7.84 -9.08 -3.07
CA PRO A 34 -8.03 -7.63 -2.97
C PRO A 34 -7.33 -7.04 -1.75
N HIS A 35 -7.12 -5.74 -1.81
CA HIS A 35 -6.66 -4.98 -0.65
C HIS A 35 -7.24 -3.57 -0.70
N PHE A 36 -7.24 -2.89 0.43
CA PHE A 36 -7.59 -1.48 0.51
C PHE A 36 -6.72 -0.81 1.58
N GLY A 37 -6.74 0.50 1.60
CA GLY A 37 -5.90 1.20 2.56
C GLY A 37 -6.02 2.70 2.47
N VAL A 38 -5.02 3.37 3.02
CA VAL A 38 -5.01 4.81 3.20
C VAL A 38 -3.70 5.37 2.68
N VAL A 39 -3.77 6.54 2.08
CA VAL A 39 -2.59 7.32 1.72
C VAL A 39 -2.35 8.34 2.81
N LEU A 40 -1.17 8.29 3.39
CA LEU A 40 -0.77 9.17 4.48
C LEU A 40 0.32 10.14 4.01
N GLU A 41 0.54 11.20 4.79
CA GLU A 41 1.75 11.99 4.64
C GLU A 41 2.95 11.14 5.07
N MET A 42 4.11 11.44 4.51
CA MET A 42 5.31 10.62 4.74
C MET A 42 5.65 10.53 6.23
N ASN A 43 5.56 11.64 6.97
CA ASN A 43 5.86 11.63 8.40
C ASN A 43 4.88 10.77 9.19
N ASP A 44 3.60 10.82 8.85
CA ASP A 44 2.58 10.00 9.50
C ASP A 44 2.77 8.53 9.20
N TRP A 45 3.16 8.21 7.96
CA TRP A 45 3.47 6.84 7.56
C TRP A 45 4.64 6.28 8.37
N ARG A 46 5.71 7.07 8.55
CA ARG A 46 6.86 6.64 9.34
C ARG A 46 6.50 6.42 10.80
N THR A 47 5.67 7.29 11.37
CA THR A 47 5.21 7.15 12.75
C THR A 47 4.40 5.86 12.92
N LEU A 48 3.49 5.59 12.00
CA LEU A 48 2.71 4.36 12.01
C LEU A 48 3.60 3.13 11.86
N ARG A 49 4.53 3.16 10.89
CA ARG A 49 5.50 2.08 10.68
C ARG A 49 6.23 1.73 11.98
N ASP A 50 6.78 2.74 12.63
CA ASP A 50 7.57 2.53 13.84
C ASP A 50 6.72 1.96 14.97
N ARG A 51 5.47 2.42 15.08
CA ARG A 51 4.52 1.92 16.08
C ARG A 51 4.18 0.45 15.83
N LEU A 52 3.94 0.07 14.58
CA LEU A 52 3.62 -1.31 14.21
C LEU A 52 4.81 -2.24 14.42
N ILE A 53 6.00 -1.80 14.10
CA ILE A 53 7.23 -2.56 14.36
C ILE A 53 7.40 -2.79 15.87
N ALA A 54 7.14 -1.77 16.67
CA ALA A 54 7.23 -1.88 18.13
C ALA A 54 6.20 -2.86 18.73
N GLN A 55 5.10 -3.11 18.03
CA GLN A 55 4.06 -4.06 18.41
C GLN A 55 4.30 -5.47 17.85
N ASP A 56 5.45 -5.70 17.22
CA ASP A 56 5.80 -7.00 16.61
C ASP A 56 4.79 -7.47 15.55
N LEU A 57 4.19 -6.55 14.81
CA LEU A 57 3.28 -6.90 13.74
C LEU A 57 4.02 -7.64 12.63
N THR A 58 3.41 -8.71 12.12
CA THR A 58 3.93 -9.42 10.96
C THR A 58 3.39 -8.76 9.69
N PHE A 59 4.29 -8.29 8.84
CA PHE A 59 3.92 -7.66 7.57
C PHE A 59 3.85 -8.68 6.45
N GLU A 60 2.86 -8.53 5.57
CA GLU A 60 2.83 -9.29 4.31
C GLU A 60 3.87 -8.74 3.35
N ILE A 61 3.98 -7.40 3.29
CA ILE A 61 5.08 -6.73 2.62
C ILE A 61 5.68 -5.75 3.63
N GLU A 62 6.96 -5.96 3.94
CA GLU A 62 7.68 -5.11 4.87
C GLU A 62 7.64 -3.65 4.44
N PRO A 63 7.73 -2.70 5.39
CA PRO A 63 7.82 -1.28 5.03
C PRO A 63 8.93 -1.05 4.00
N THR A 64 8.56 -0.49 2.86
CA THR A 64 9.43 -0.39 1.69
C THR A 64 9.25 0.97 1.03
N VAL A 65 10.35 1.55 0.55
CA VAL A 65 10.30 2.73 -0.30
C VAL A 65 10.52 2.28 -1.73
N ARG A 66 9.62 2.67 -2.62
CA ARG A 66 9.67 2.34 -4.05
C ARG A 66 10.03 3.59 -4.85
N PHE A 67 10.69 3.39 -5.97
CA PHE A 67 11.08 4.48 -6.88
C PHE A 67 11.87 5.58 -6.17
N GLU A 68 12.75 5.16 -5.27
CA GLU A 68 13.56 6.07 -4.46
C GLU A 68 14.39 7.00 -5.34
N GLY A 69 14.32 8.30 -5.03
CA GLY A 69 15.02 9.32 -5.79
C GLY A 69 14.29 9.80 -7.03
N GLU A 70 13.15 9.18 -7.38
CA GLU A 70 12.36 9.56 -8.54
C GLU A 70 11.14 10.39 -8.13
N ALA A 71 10.49 11.04 -9.08
CA ALA A 71 9.30 11.85 -8.82
C ALA A 71 8.16 11.03 -8.22
N GLY A 72 8.08 9.77 -8.59
CA GLY A 72 7.05 8.85 -8.09
C GLY A 72 7.44 8.12 -6.82
N GLU A 73 8.48 8.56 -6.11
CA GLU A 73 8.91 7.92 -4.87
C GLU A 73 7.74 7.77 -3.91
N GLN A 74 7.55 6.57 -3.41
CA GLN A 74 6.48 6.25 -2.48
C GLN A 74 6.94 5.21 -1.46
N ALA A 75 6.32 5.26 -0.29
CA ALA A 75 6.51 4.27 0.75
C ALA A 75 5.24 3.44 0.86
N THR A 76 5.37 2.17 1.16
CA THR A 76 4.23 1.27 1.32
C THR A 76 4.53 0.20 2.36
N MET A 77 3.47 -0.31 2.97
CA MET A 77 3.51 -1.49 3.82
C MET A 77 2.15 -2.19 3.73
N PHE A 78 2.19 -3.51 3.77
CA PHE A 78 0.98 -4.34 3.72
C PHE A 78 0.94 -5.26 4.92
N PHE A 79 -0.23 -5.40 5.51
CA PHE A 79 -0.46 -6.37 6.56
C PHE A 79 -1.95 -6.75 6.58
N PHE A 80 -2.26 -7.82 7.30
CA PHE A 80 -3.64 -8.28 7.45
C PHE A 80 -4.18 -7.81 8.79
N ASP A 81 -5.44 -7.39 8.80
CA ASP A 81 -6.14 -7.15 10.06
C ASP A 81 -6.54 -8.49 10.70
N PRO A 82 -7.02 -8.49 11.95
CA PRO A 82 -7.43 -9.74 12.60
C PRO A 82 -8.50 -10.53 11.87
N ALA A 83 -9.30 -9.86 11.04
CA ALA A 83 -10.34 -10.50 10.24
C ALA A 83 -9.83 -11.05 8.90
N GLY A 84 -8.55 -10.84 8.58
CA GLY A 84 -7.96 -11.33 7.35
C GLY A 84 -8.05 -10.38 6.18
N ASN A 85 -8.44 -9.13 6.39
CA ASN A 85 -8.46 -8.13 5.32
C ASN A 85 -7.04 -7.63 5.06
N ALA A 86 -6.65 -7.57 3.80
CA ALA A 86 -5.35 -7.03 3.41
C ALA A 86 -5.41 -5.51 3.39
N LEU A 87 -4.50 -4.87 4.11
CA LEU A 87 -4.44 -3.42 4.24
C LEU A 87 -3.12 -2.90 3.70
N GLU A 88 -3.19 -1.79 2.97
CA GLU A 88 -2.02 -1.06 2.53
C GLU A 88 -2.02 0.34 3.13
N PHE A 89 -0.89 0.73 3.71
CA PHE A 89 -0.67 2.11 4.13
C PHE A 89 0.47 2.67 3.27
N LYS A 90 0.17 3.73 2.55
CA LYS A 90 1.00 4.27 1.49
C LYS A 90 1.29 5.74 1.75
N ALA A 91 2.45 6.20 1.35
CA ALA A 91 2.78 7.62 1.37
C ALA A 91 3.51 7.98 0.09
N MET A 92 3.31 9.20 -0.38
CA MET A 92 3.97 9.72 -1.56
C MET A 92 4.93 10.84 -1.14
N ARG A 93 6.12 10.85 -1.74
CA ARG A 93 7.05 11.95 -1.56
C ARG A 93 6.44 13.27 -2.02
N ASP A 94 5.77 13.22 -3.17
CA ASP A 94 5.01 14.34 -3.72
C ASP A 94 3.54 13.94 -3.82
N PRO A 95 2.66 14.50 -2.97
CA PRO A 95 1.25 14.15 -3.00
C PRO A 95 0.59 14.36 -4.38
N ALA A 96 1.08 15.29 -5.18
CA ALA A 96 0.55 15.53 -6.52
C ALA A 96 0.82 14.34 -7.45
N ALA A 97 1.81 13.50 -7.16
CA ALA A 97 2.12 12.32 -7.97
C ALA A 97 1.13 11.17 -7.77
N LEU A 98 0.23 11.25 -6.79
CA LEU A 98 -0.73 10.17 -6.50
C LEU A 98 -1.57 9.80 -7.70
N PHE A 99 -1.96 10.78 -8.50
CA PHE A 99 -2.77 10.57 -9.69
C PHE A 99 -1.97 10.80 -10.98
N ALA A 100 -0.66 10.89 -10.90
CA ALA A 100 0.21 11.04 -12.07
C ALA A 100 0.15 9.78 -12.95
N ARG A 101 0.28 10.01 -14.27
CA ARG A 101 0.22 8.95 -15.25
C ARG A 101 1.47 8.93 -16.12
#